data_df4dd3b8e4da55d6868065b885c56eb9
#
_entry.id   df4dd3b8e4da55d6868065b885c56eb9
#
_cell.length_a   1.000
_cell.length_b   1.000
_cell.length_c   1.000
_cell.angle_alpha   90.00
_cell.angle_beta   90.00
_cell.angle_gamma   90.00
#
_symmetry.space_group_name_H-M   'P 1'
#
loop_
_entity.id
_entity.type
_entity.pdbx_description
1 polymer ?
#
loop_
_entity_poly.entity_id
_entity_poly.type
_entity_poly.pdbx_seq_one_letter_code
_entity_poly.pdbx_strand_id
1 'polypeptide(L)'
;MVVATGFFDGVHTGHRHVIKQLVEAAAARGDESMVVTFWPHPRNVLQKEAHLLRLLTTLAEKKRMLLELGVDRVEVLEFTKEFSRMTTQEYLLMLKERFGARSVLIGYDNRMGCDAMDAEHVAQTAAQEGLEVLRTEMVPSEQGYAVSSTKIRQKIEAGDMQAVSAMLGYDYSLLGVVVAGKRLGRTIGFPTANMQLYEPLKLVPGNGVYFVRVKTLGREWFGMCNVGCRPTVGEGNARTIETNIFGFEEDIYGLDIEVTFLKKIRDEVKFASLEELKMQLTKDRNSCQTVIPSYKGDPTVIPSVVEGSKY
;
A
#
# COMPACT_ATOMS: atom_id res chain seq x y z
N MET A 1 27.21 -0.45 -8.19
CA MET A 1 25.79 -0.52 -7.78
C MET A 1 25.09 0.76 -8.15
N VAL A 2 23.88 0.69 -8.72
CA VAL A 2 23.00 1.84 -8.99
C VAL A 2 21.95 1.93 -7.88
N VAL A 3 21.78 3.10 -7.26
CA VAL A 3 20.93 3.27 -6.09
C VAL A 3 19.82 4.27 -6.37
N ALA A 4 18.57 3.93 -6.05
CA ALA A 4 17.48 4.89 -5.92
C ALA A 4 17.09 5.03 -4.45
N THR A 5 16.77 6.24 -4.03
CA THR A 5 16.40 6.52 -2.65
C THR A 5 15.03 7.19 -2.57
N GLY A 6 14.22 6.75 -1.63
CA GLY A 6 12.89 7.33 -1.44
C GLY A 6 12.01 6.54 -0.48
N PHE A 7 10.90 7.15 -0.07
CA PHE A 7 9.97 6.47 0.82
C PHE A 7 9.11 5.42 0.10
N PHE A 8 8.78 5.64 -1.16
CA PHE A 8 8.02 4.73 -2.05
C PHE A 8 6.70 4.21 -1.46
N ASP A 9 5.98 5.03 -0.69
CA ASP A 9 4.72 4.60 -0.09
C ASP A 9 3.65 4.33 -1.17
N GLY A 10 3.11 3.11 -1.15
CA GLY A 10 2.15 2.63 -2.12
C GLY A 10 2.78 2.08 -3.40
N VAL A 11 4.08 2.17 -3.62
CA VAL A 11 4.77 1.71 -4.86
C VAL A 11 3.89 1.93 -6.12
N HIS A 12 3.27 3.12 -6.20
CA HIS A 12 2.30 3.50 -7.23
C HIS A 12 2.96 3.60 -8.63
N THR A 13 2.16 3.78 -9.68
CA THR A 13 2.63 3.77 -11.08
C THR A 13 3.82 4.69 -11.32
N GLY A 14 3.86 5.88 -10.72
CA GLY A 14 5.02 6.77 -10.79
C GLY A 14 6.27 6.18 -10.13
N HIS A 15 6.14 5.54 -8.96
CA HIS A 15 7.25 4.85 -8.32
C HIS A 15 7.74 3.66 -9.15
N ARG A 16 6.81 2.86 -9.71
CA ARG A 16 7.14 1.71 -10.58
C ARG A 16 7.94 2.14 -11.80
N HIS A 17 7.62 3.30 -12.38
CA HIS A 17 8.38 3.87 -13.49
C HIS A 17 9.83 4.20 -13.09
N VAL A 18 10.03 4.85 -11.94
CA VAL A 18 11.38 5.13 -11.41
C VAL A 18 12.15 3.82 -11.14
N ILE A 19 11.49 2.83 -10.56
CA ILE A 19 12.11 1.53 -10.26
C ILE A 19 12.49 0.78 -11.55
N LYS A 20 11.63 0.82 -12.58
CA LYS A 20 11.96 0.24 -13.89
C LYS A 20 13.23 0.86 -14.47
N GLN A 21 13.35 2.19 -14.46
CA GLN A 21 14.56 2.89 -14.93
C GLN A 21 15.78 2.54 -14.09
N LEU A 22 15.63 2.35 -12.77
CA LEU A 22 16.70 1.90 -11.89
C LEU A 22 17.24 0.53 -12.33
N VAL A 23 16.36 -0.45 -12.52
CA VAL A 23 16.72 -1.81 -12.92
C VAL A 23 17.37 -1.81 -14.31
N GLU A 24 16.81 -1.08 -15.28
CA GLU A 24 17.36 -0.94 -16.62
C GLU A 24 18.73 -0.27 -16.62
N ALA A 25 18.91 0.78 -15.83
CA ALA A 25 20.18 1.49 -15.70
C ALA A 25 21.27 0.63 -15.05
N ALA A 26 20.93 -0.19 -14.07
CA ALA A 26 21.83 -1.14 -13.43
C ALA A 26 22.25 -2.23 -14.42
N ALA A 27 21.27 -2.86 -15.09
CA ALA A 27 21.53 -3.92 -16.09
C ALA A 27 22.44 -3.42 -17.23
N ALA A 28 22.20 -2.22 -17.76
CA ALA A 28 23.03 -1.61 -18.83
C ALA A 28 24.49 -1.38 -18.42
N ARG A 29 24.75 -1.29 -17.10
CA ARG A 29 26.11 -1.08 -16.53
C ARG A 29 26.76 -2.37 -16.01
N GLY A 30 26.05 -3.48 -16.04
CA GLY A 30 26.50 -4.72 -15.39
C GLY A 30 26.59 -4.56 -13.85
N ASP A 31 25.75 -3.71 -13.28
CA ASP A 31 25.69 -3.41 -11.86
C ASP A 31 24.43 -3.98 -11.21
N GLU A 32 24.46 -4.12 -9.89
CA GLU A 32 23.25 -4.41 -9.11
C GLU A 32 22.43 -3.12 -8.91
N SER A 33 21.11 -3.28 -8.90
CA SER A 33 20.12 -2.27 -8.56
C SER A 33 19.79 -2.31 -7.08
N MET A 34 19.73 -1.14 -6.41
CA MET A 34 19.35 -1.06 -5.01
C MET A 34 18.36 0.06 -4.77
N VAL A 35 17.33 -0.24 -3.97
CA VAL A 35 16.46 0.79 -3.39
C VAL A 35 16.80 0.97 -1.92
N VAL A 36 17.08 2.22 -1.54
CA VAL A 36 17.17 2.64 -0.14
C VAL A 36 15.86 3.31 0.26
N THR A 37 15.17 2.72 1.22
CA THR A 37 13.94 3.28 1.80
C THR A 37 14.07 3.48 3.30
N PHE A 38 13.06 4.09 3.92
CA PHE A 38 13.15 4.54 5.31
C PHE A 38 12.02 3.95 6.16
N TRP A 39 12.33 3.70 7.44
CA TRP A 39 11.35 3.34 8.44
C TRP A 39 11.78 3.87 9.82
N PRO A 40 10.87 4.42 10.66
CA PRO A 40 9.48 4.76 10.34
C PRO A 40 9.35 5.88 9.29
N HIS A 41 8.13 6.18 8.87
CA HIS A 41 7.89 7.23 7.86
C HIS A 41 8.40 8.58 8.37
N PRO A 42 9.12 9.39 7.54
CA PRO A 42 9.69 10.68 7.95
C PRO A 42 8.69 11.61 8.65
N ARG A 43 7.45 11.68 8.16
CA ARG A 43 6.41 12.48 8.82
C ARG A 43 6.09 12.01 10.24
N ASN A 44 6.20 10.71 10.53
CA ASN A 44 5.96 10.16 11.87
C ASN A 44 7.06 10.55 12.86
N VAL A 45 8.23 10.93 12.38
CA VAL A 45 9.36 11.35 13.22
C VAL A 45 9.43 12.88 13.37
N LEU A 46 9.08 13.61 12.30
CA LEU A 46 9.30 15.06 12.22
C LEU A 46 8.08 15.89 12.59
N GLN A 47 6.86 15.36 12.44
CA GLN A 47 5.62 16.12 12.68
C GLN A 47 4.98 15.77 14.02
N LYS A 48 4.44 16.79 14.72
CA LYS A 48 3.72 16.57 15.99
C LYS A 48 2.43 15.74 15.84
N GLU A 49 1.84 15.74 14.64
CA GLU A 49 0.61 15.00 14.29
C GLU A 49 0.91 13.70 13.53
N ALA A 50 2.06 13.12 13.77
CA ALA A 50 2.54 11.89 13.14
C ALA A 50 1.53 10.72 13.23
N HIS A 51 0.76 10.66 14.32
CA HIS A 51 -0.27 9.64 14.55
C HIS A 51 -1.43 9.68 13.55
N LEU A 52 -1.61 10.78 12.81
CA LEU A 52 -2.63 10.93 11.77
C LEU A 52 -2.20 10.35 10.42
N LEU A 53 -0.90 10.17 10.20
CA LEU A 53 -0.45 9.61 8.92
C LEU A 53 -0.83 8.13 8.80
N ARG A 54 -1.54 7.82 7.75
CA ARG A 54 -1.87 6.44 7.35
C ARG A 54 -1.05 6.04 6.13
N LEU A 55 -0.49 4.82 6.17
CA LEU A 55 0.37 4.27 5.13
C LEU A 55 -0.44 3.60 4.03
N LEU A 56 0.00 3.72 2.79
CA LEU A 56 -0.55 2.96 1.66
C LEU A 56 -0.03 1.53 1.63
N THR A 57 1.22 1.32 2.03
CA THR A 57 1.85 -0.01 2.14
C THR A 57 2.52 -0.17 3.48
N THR A 58 2.46 -1.37 4.05
CA THR A 58 3.35 -1.76 5.15
C THR A 58 4.79 -1.85 4.65
N LEU A 59 5.74 -1.91 5.57
CA LEU A 59 7.15 -2.09 5.19
C LEU A 59 7.38 -3.42 4.47
N ALA A 60 6.73 -4.50 4.93
CA ALA A 60 6.84 -5.82 4.33
C ALA A 60 6.27 -5.85 2.91
N GLU A 61 5.04 -5.29 2.71
CA GLU A 61 4.43 -5.16 1.38
C GLU A 61 5.33 -4.37 0.42
N LYS A 62 5.85 -3.23 0.88
CA LYS A 62 6.74 -2.38 0.08
C LYS A 62 8.01 -3.11 -0.35
N LYS A 63 8.68 -3.79 0.58
CA LYS A 63 9.89 -4.58 0.25
C LYS A 63 9.59 -5.65 -0.78
N ARG A 64 8.53 -6.42 -0.57
CA ARG A 64 8.11 -7.46 -1.51
C ARG A 64 7.86 -6.88 -2.91
N MET A 65 7.05 -5.82 -3.00
CA MET A 65 6.73 -5.18 -4.29
C MET A 65 7.96 -4.65 -5.03
N LEU A 66 8.93 -4.07 -4.32
CA LEU A 66 10.16 -3.58 -4.93
C LEU A 66 11.00 -4.73 -5.50
N LEU A 67 11.12 -5.84 -4.76
CA LEU A 67 11.82 -7.04 -5.24
C LEU A 67 11.10 -7.68 -6.43
N GLU A 68 9.76 -7.77 -6.40
CA GLU A 68 8.93 -8.26 -7.52
C GLU A 68 9.08 -7.40 -8.79
N LEU A 69 9.44 -6.12 -8.67
CA LEU A 69 9.75 -5.23 -9.79
C LEU A 69 11.17 -5.42 -10.35
N GLY A 70 11.93 -6.38 -9.82
CA GLY A 70 13.26 -6.73 -10.31
C GLY A 70 14.42 -5.97 -9.64
N VAL A 71 14.16 -5.27 -8.53
CA VAL A 71 15.23 -4.67 -7.71
C VAL A 71 16.03 -5.79 -7.05
N ASP A 72 17.35 -5.79 -7.20
CA ASP A 72 18.22 -6.84 -6.63
C ASP A 72 18.31 -6.73 -5.11
N ARG A 73 18.28 -5.49 -4.58
CA ARG A 73 18.47 -5.25 -3.15
C ARG A 73 17.61 -4.10 -2.62
N VAL A 74 16.93 -4.32 -1.48
CA VAL A 74 16.14 -3.29 -0.78
C VAL A 74 16.69 -3.11 0.63
N GLU A 75 17.26 -1.95 0.89
CA GLU A 75 17.77 -1.55 2.19
C GLU A 75 16.80 -0.62 2.90
N VAL A 76 16.63 -0.84 4.20
CA VAL A 76 15.77 -0.02 5.05
C VAL A 76 16.63 0.70 6.07
N LEU A 77 16.71 2.03 5.95
CA LEU A 77 17.39 2.86 6.93
C LEU A 77 16.41 3.32 8.01
N GLU A 78 16.87 3.29 9.25
CA GLU A 78 16.10 3.88 10.33
C GLU A 78 16.07 5.40 10.17
N PHE A 79 14.85 5.96 10.08
CA PHE A 79 14.68 7.40 9.98
C PHE A 79 14.52 8.01 11.37
N THR A 80 15.60 8.55 11.90
CA THR A 80 15.64 9.24 13.18
C THR A 80 15.68 10.77 13.01
N LYS A 81 15.56 11.51 14.12
CA LYS A 81 15.77 12.96 14.10
C LYS A 81 17.20 13.32 13.75
N GLU A 82 18.17 12.51 14.15
CA GLU A 82 19.59 12.67 13.82
C GLU A 82 19.79 12.44 12.32
N PHE A 83 19.26 11.34 11.77
CA PHE A 83 19.31 11.05 10.35
C PHE A 83 18.69 12.17 9.50
N SER A 84 17.60 12.78 9.97
CA SER A 84 16.94 13.89 9.26
C SER A 84 17.76 15.17 9.15
N ARG A 85 18.87 15.29 9.88
CA ARG A 85 19.80 16.43 9.84
C ARG A 85 20.95 16.22 8.89
N MET A 86 21.08 15.02 8.31
CA MET A 86 22.14 14.70 7.37
C MET A 86 22.01 15.56 6.10
N THR A 87 23.11 16.19 5.71
CA THR A 87 23.18 16.97 4.48
C THR A 87 23.19 16.05 3.25
N THR A 88 22.94 16.62 2.08
CA THR A 88 23.04 15.90 0.80
C THR A 88 24.42 15.25 0.64
N GLN A 89 25.49 15.95 0.93
CA GLN A 89 26.86 15.44 0.81
C GLN A 89 27.11 14.26 1.74
N GLU A 90 26.76 14.38 3.02
CA GLU A 90 26.91 13.29 4.01
C GLU A 90 26.11 12.05 3.61
N TYR A 91 24.89 12.25 3.06
CA TYR A 91 24.04 11.16 2.61
C TYR A 91 24.64 10.45 1.37
N LEU A 92 25.15 11.20 0.39
CA LEU A 92 25.80 10.64 -0.79
C LEU A 92 27.07 9.85 -0.42
N LEU A 93 27.89 10.39 0.49
CA LEU A 93 29.06 9.68 1.03
C LEU A 93 28.66 8.38 1.73
N MET A 94 27.63 8.42 2.56
CA MET A 94 27.10 7.22 3.22
C MET A 94 26.65 6.16 2.22
N LEU A 95 25.95 6.55 1.13
CA LEU A 95 25.54 5.63 0.07
C LEU A 95 26.78 4.99 -0.60
N LYS A 96 27.81 5.77 -0.86
CA LYS A 96 29.08 5.30 -1.47
C LYS A 96 29.82 4.34 -0.53
N GLU A 97 30.08 4.76 0.69
CA GLU A 97 30.94 4.03 1.63
C GLU A 97 30.27 2.77 2.19
N ARG A 98 28.99 2.90 2.58
CA ARG A 98 28.26 1.78 3.21
C ARG A 98 27.76 0.75 2.22
N PHE A 99 27.32 1.19 1.04
CA PHE A 99 26.67 0.32 0.08
C PHE A 99 27.44 0.15 -1.24
N GLY A 100 28.55 0.86 -1.42
CA GLY A 100 29.31 0.78 -2.66
C GLY A 100 28.57 1.39 -3.86
N ALA A 101 27.74 2.41 -3.63
CA ALA A 101 27.07 3.13 -4.70
C ALA A 101 28.09 3.71 -5.67
N ARG A 102 27.85 3.56 -6.96
CA ARG A 102 28.59 4.20 -8.05
C ARG A 102 27.75 5.24 -8.77
N SER A 103 26.45 5.00 -8.82
CA SER A 103 25.48 5.89 -9.43
C SER A 103 24.25 6.03 -8.55
N VAL A 104 23.65 7.22 -8.52
CA VAL A 104 22.40 7.50 -7.81
C VAL A 104 21.36 7.96 -8.81
N LEU A 105 20.21 7.26 -8.85
CA LEU A 105 19.05 7.64 -9.65
C LEU A 105 18.15 8.57 -8.83
N ILE A 106 17.90 9.77 -9.34
CA ILE A 106 17.04 10.78 -8.69
C ILE A 106 15.84 11.14 -9.56
N GLY A 107 14.70 11.34 -8.91
CA GLY A 107 13.50 11.88 -9.54
C GLY A 107 13.67 13.35 -9.94
N TYR A 108 12.91 13.81 -10.90
CA TYR A 108 12.97 15.17 -11.42
C TYR A 108 12.63 16.25 -10.37
N ASP A 109 11.78 15.90 -9.38
CA ASP A 109 11.31 16.78 -8.31
C ASP A 109 11.89 16.40 -6.92
N ASN A 110 12.83 15.47 -6.90
CA ASN A 110 13.39 14.97 -5.65
C ASN A 110 14.30 16.02 -5.00
N ARG A 111 14.10 16.22 -3.70
CA ARG A 111 15.00 17.02 -2.86
C ARG A 111 15.69 16.10 -1.88
N MET A 112 17.00 16.27 -1.74
CA MET A 112 17.83 15.41 -0.92
C MET A 112 18.44 16.18 0.25
N GLY A 113 18.66 15.49 1.36
CA GLY A 113 19.29 16.07 2.55
C GLY A 113 18.41 17.04 3.34
N CYS A 114 18.89 17.49 4.49
CA CYS A 114 18.26 18.55 5.28
C CYS A 114 18.38 19.93 4.63
N ASP A 115 19.37 20.11 3.78
CA ASP A 115 19.63 21.27 2.93
C ASP A 115 18.69 21.32 1.70
N ALA A 116 17.90 20.29 1.49
CA ALA A 116 16.85 20.19 0.46
C ALA A 116 17.35 20.56 -0.95
N MET A 117 18.57 20.14 -1.30
CA MET A 117 19.19 20.40 -2.60
C MET A 117 18.31 19.88 -3.73
N ASP A 118 18.19 20.68 -4.79
CA ASP A 118 17.55 20.27 -6.03
C ASP A 118 18.42 19.30 -6.84
N ALA A 119 17.85 18.72 -7.89
CA ALA A 119 18.53 17.71 -8.69
C ALA A 119 19.83 18.17 -9.34
N GLU A 120 20.02 19.47 -9.61
CA GLU A 120 21.24 20.01 -10.21
C GLU A 120 22.36 20.11 -9.19
N HIS A 121 22.07 20.66 -8.01
CA HIS A 121 23.04 20.75 -6.91
C HIS A 121 23.41 19.36 -6.38
N VAL A 122 22.45 18.42 -6.31
CA VAL A 122 22.75 17.02 -6.00
C VAL A 122 23.72 16.42 -7.00
N ALA A 123 23.56 16.69 -8.32
CA ALA A 123 24.46 16.15 -9.33
C ALA A 123 25.89 16.74 -9.22
N GLN A 124 26.00 18.03 -8.91
CA GLN A 124 27.32 18.68 -8.69
C GLN A 124 28.02 18.12 -7.46
N THR A 125 27.29 17.97 -6.35
CA THR A 125 27.83 17.41 -5.10
C THR A 125 28.24 15.94 -5.29
N ALA A 126 27.40 15.14 -5.97
CA ALA A 126 27.71 13.74 -6.26
C ALA A 126 28.98 13.59 -7.12
N ALA A 127 29.14 14.43 -8.13
CA ALA A 127 30.34 14.43 -8.97
C ALA A 127 31.62 14.72 -8.18
N GLN A 128 31.58 15.63 -7.19
CA GLN A 128 32.69 15.89 -6.28
C GLN A 128 33.07 14.67 -5.45
N GLU A 129 32.09 13.87 -5.07
CA GLU A 129 32.28 12.63 -4.34
C GLU A 129 32.59 11.43 -5.25
N GLY A 130 32.66 11.60 -6.55
CA GLY A 130 32.92 10.54 -7.53
C GLY A 130 31.73 9.60 -7.74
N LEU A 131 30.52 10.10 -7.58
CA LEU A 131 29.26 9.42 -7.87
C LEU A 131 28.64 9.99 -9.16
N GLU A 132 28.09 9.12 -9.99
CA GLU A 132 27.28 9.52 -11.15
C GLU A 132 25.83 9.77 -10.72
N VAL A 133 25.21 10.84 -11.21
CA VAL A 133 23.77 11.05 -11.03
C VAL A 133 23.04 10.75 -12.33
N LEU A 134 22.11 9.82 -12.23
CA LEU A 134 21.15 9.48 -13.27
C LEU A 134 19.84 10.20 -12.96
N ARG A 135 19.25 10.84 -13.95
CA ARG A 135 17.95 11.52 -13.80
C ARG A 135 16.85 10.68 -14.43
N THR A 136 15.75 10.51 -13.72
CA THR A 136 14.58 9.86 -14.30
C THR A 136 13.94 10.76 -15.35
N GLU A 137 13.52 10.17 -16.45
CA GLU A 137 12.66 10.85 -17.40
C GLU A 137 11.26 11.01 -16.82
N MET A 138 10.67 12.20 -17.02
CA MET A 138 9.30 12.45 -16.65
C MET A 138 8.40 11.74 -17.66
N VAL A 139 7.59 10.79 -17.18
CA VAL A 139 6.51 10.25 -18.03
C VAL A 139 5.28 11.11 -17.83
N PRO A 140 4.74 11.72 -18.89
CA PRO A 140 3.40 12.27 -18.83
C PRO A 140 2.44 11.13 -18.48
N SER A 141 1.65 11.28 -17.41
CA SER A 141 0.60 10.30 -17.15
C SER A 141 -0.37 10.35 -18.34
N GLU A 142 -0.83 9.20 -18.83
CA GLU A 142 -1.85 9.12 -19.89
C GLU A 142 -3.12 9.89 -19.54
N GLN A 143 -3.32 10.20 -18.26
CA GLN A 143 -4.47 10.96 -17.73
C GLN A 143 -4.14 12.42 -17.38
N GLY A 144 -2.94 12.94 -17.71
CA GLY A 144 -2.57 14.36 -17.52
C GLY A 144 -2.32 14.80 -16.07
N TYR A 145 -2.40 13.91 -15.07
CA TYR A 145 -2.20 14.23 -13.66
C TYR A 145 -1.07 13.40 -13.04
N ALA A 146 -0.12 14.07 -12.39
CA ALA A 146 0.91 13.40 -11.60
C ALA A 146 0.27 12.55 -10.50
N VAL A 147 0.58 11.25 -10.49
CA VAL A 147 0.18 10.34 -9.41
C VAL A 147 0.98 10.66 -8.16
N SER A 148 0.32 10.75 -7.00
CA SER A 148 0.98 10.95 -5.72
C SER A 148 0.31 10.16 -4.61
N SER A 149 1.08 9.75 -3.60
CA SER A 149 0.55 9.04 -2.43
C SER A 149 -0.56 9.83 -1.71
N THR A 150 -0.51 11.17 -1.74
CA THR A 150 -1.55 12.03 -1.16
C THR A 150 -2.88 11.90 -1.89
N LYS A 151 -2.88 11.95 -3.23
CA LYS A 151 -4.09 11.76 -4.05
C LYS A 151 -4.66 10.36 -3.87
N ILE A 152 -3.79 9.34 -3.81
CA ILE A 152 -4.23 7.96 -3.59
C ILE A 152 -4.93 7.82 -2.24
N ARG A 153 -4.38 8.42 -1.15
CA ARG A 153 -5.04 8.41 0.17
C ARG A 153 -6.44 9.02 0.10
N GLN A 154 -6.58 10.18 -0.55
CA GLN A 154 -7.89 10.84 -0.74
C GLN A 154 -8.88 9.93 -1.46
N LYS A 155 -8.42 9.20 -2.51
CA LYS A 155 -9.27 8.26 -3.26
C LYS A 155 -9.67 7.04 -2.42
N ILE A 156 -8.76 6.49 -1.60
CA ILE A 156 -9.06 5.39 -0.66
C ILE A 156 -10.09 5.86 0.38
N GLU A 157 -9.92 7.05 0.95
CA GLU A 157 -10.84 7.63 1.92
C GLU A 157 -12.23 7.91 1.32
N ALA A 158 -12.30 8.31 0.05
CA ALA A 158 -13.55 8.44 -0.69
C ALA A 158 -14.18 7.08 -1.08
N GLY A 159 -13.41 5.99 -1.05
CA GLY A 159 -13.83 4.67 -1.49
C GLY A 159 -13.80 4.46 -3.01
N ASP A 160 -13.14 5.34 -3.77
CA ASP A 160 -12.99 5.23 -5.23
C ASP A 160 -11.90 4.20 -5.58
N MET A 161 -12.20 2.92 -5.33
CA MET A 161 -11.22 1.84 -5.45
C MET A 161 -10.77 1.60 -6.90
N GLN A 162 -11.59 1.94 -7.89
CA GLN A 162 -11.20 1.84 -9.29
C GLN A 162 -10.13 2.87 -9.66
N ALA A 163 -10.29 4.12 -9.22
CA ALA A 163 -9.25 5.13 -9.38
C ALA A 163 -7.98 4.78 -8.58
N VAL A 164 -8.13 4.19 -7.39
CA VAL A 164 -7.01 3.71 -6.56
C VAL A 164 -6.23 2.64 -7.32
N SER A 165 -6.90 1.63 -7.86
CA SER A 165 -6.26 0.54 -8.61
C SER A 165 -5.52 1.08 -9.84
N ALA A 166 -6.13 1.99 -10.60
CA ALA A 166 -5.48 2.64 -11.76
C ALA A 166 -4.22 3.44 -11.36
N MET A 167 -4.26 4.15 -10.23
CA MET A 167 -3.12 4.94 -9.73
C MET A 167 -2.01 4.10 -9.13
N LEU A 168 -2.36 3.00 -8.45
CA LEU A 168 -1.39 2.08 -7.84
C LEU A 168 -0.78 1.12 -8.89
N GLY A 169 -1.55 0.73 -9.91
CA GLY A 169 -1.22 -0.36 -10.83
C GLY A 169 -1.46 -1.75 -10.23
N TYR A 170 -2.21 -1.84 -9.11
CA TYR A 170 -2.66 -3.06 -8.45
C TYR A 170 -3.85 -2.77 -7.54
N ASP A 171 -4.60 -3.82 -7.17
CA ASP A 171 -5.75 -3.68 -6.28
C ASP A 171 -5.32 -3.49 -4.83
N TYR A 172 -5.94 -2.53 -4.14
CA TYR A 172 -5.60 -2.20 -2.76
C TYR A 172 -6.11 -3.26 -1.79
N SER A 173 -5.24 -3.77 -0.91
CA SER A 173 -5.60 -4.79 0.07
C SER A 173 -5.22 -4.43 1.49
N LEU A 174 -5.90 -5.06 2.44
CA LEU A 174 -5.61 -5.07 3.86
C LEU A 174 -5.31 -6.49 4.31
N LEU A 175 -4.28 -6.65 5.14
CA LEU A 175 -3.88 -7.93 5.73
C LEU A 175 -4.04 -7.87 7.25
N GLY A 176 -4.59 -8.92 7.83
CA GLY A 176 -4.80 -9.00 9.26
C GLY A 176 -5.20 -10.39 9.71
N VAL A 177 -5.60 -10.50 10.97
CA VAL A 177 -6.08 -11.71 11.61
C VAL A 177 -7.59 -11.63 11.84
N VAL A 178 -8.29 -12.76 11.72
CA VAL A 178 -9.72 -12.84 12.03
C VAL A 178 -9.92 -12.93 13.54
N VAL A 179 -10.69 -11.99 14.07
CA VAL A 179 -10.99 -11.89 15.51
C VAL A 179 -12.49 -12.10 15.80
N ALA A 180 -12.81 -12.43 17.03
CA ALA A 180 -14.19 -12.56 17.46
C ALA A 180 -14.94 -11.22 17.38
N GLY A 181 -16.11 -11.23 16.74
CA GLY A 181 -17.05 -10.10 16.67
C GLY A 181 -18.34 -10.38 17.43
N LYS A 182 -19.34 -9.50 17.29
CA LYS A 182 -20.66 -9.63 17.94
C LYS A 182 -21.52 -10.79 17.40
N ARG A 183 -21.10 -11.46 16.33
CA ARG A 183 -21.78 -12.60 15.68
C ARG A 183 -23.22 -12.33 15.20
N LEU A 184 -23.65 -11.05 15.13
CA LEU A 184 -25.01 -10.68 14.72
C LEU A 184 -25.33 -11.16 13.29
N GLY A 185 -24.38 -11.04 12.37
CA GLY A 185 -24.54 -11.47 10.99
C GLY A 185 -24.91 -12.97 10.88
N ARG A 186 -24.36 -13.82 11.76
CA ARG A 186 -24.68 -15.26 11.77
C ARG A 186 -26.16 -15.52 12.04
N THR A 187 -26.82 -14.74 12.91
CA THR A 187 -28.25 -14.93 13.26
C THR A 187 -29.20 -14.60 12.12
N ILE A 188 -28.76 -13.77 11.15
CA ILE A 188 -29.54 -13.33 9.99
C ILE A 188 -29.09 -13.98 8.67
N GLY A 189 -28.18 -14.99 8.74
CA GLY A 189 -27.69 -15.73 7.56
C GLY A 189 -26.56 -15.05 6.77
N PHE A 190 -25.88 -14.06 7.37
CA PHE A 190 -24.71 -13.36 6.80
C PHE A 190 -23.54 -13.39 7.78
N PRO A 191 -22.91 -14.57 8.02
CA PRO A 191 -21.75 -14.65 8.89
C PRO A 191 -20.62 -13.75 8.37
N THR A 192 -19.92 -13.04 9.27
CA THR A 192 -18.84 -12.14 8.93
C THR A 192 -17.54 -12.48 9.67
N ALA A 193 -16.42 -12.42 8.95
CA ALA A 193 -15.08 -12.38 9.52
C ALA A 193 -14.76 -10.93 9.92
N ASN A 194 -14.43 -10.72 11.19
CA ASN A 194 -13.97 -9.41 11.68
C ASN A 194 -12.45 -9.39 11.61
N MET A 195 -11.89 -8.41 10.90
CA MET A 195 -10.45 -8.29 10.71
C MET A 195 -9.85 -7.31 11.72
N GLN A 196 -8.76 -7.73 12.36
CA GLN A 196 -7.81 -6.86 13.04
C GLN A 196 -6.55 -6.75 12.19
N LEU A 197 -6.15 -5.53 11.82
CA LEU A 197 -4.98 -5.29 11.00
C LEU A 197 -3.69 -5.66 11.73
N TYR A 198 -2.71 -6.25 11.03
CA TYR A 198 -1.36 -6.44 11.53
C TYR A 198 -0.60 -5.12 11.65
N GLU A 199 -0.84 -4.17 10.72
CA GLU A 199 -0.24 -2.83 10.76
C GLU A 199 -1.33 -1.77 11.03
N PRO A 200 -1.40 -1.23 12.26
CA PRO A 200 -2.42 -0.25 12.63
C PRO A 200 -2.34 1.08 11.85
N LEU A 201 -1.17 1.39 11.27
CA LEU A 201 -0.97 2.59 10.46
C LEU A 201 -1.44 2.42 9.03
N LYS A 202 -1.76 1.19 8.56
CA LYS A 202 -2.30 0.95 7.22
C LYS A 202 -3.61 1.69 7.03
N LEU A 203 -3.76 2.37 5.89
CA LEU A 203 -4.95 3.15 5.58
C LEU A 203 -6.15 2.23 5.32
N VAL A 204 -7.20 2.37 6.10
CA VAL A 204 -8.48 1.68 5.89
C VAL A 204 -9.35 2.52 4.95
N PRO A 205 -9.99 1.95 3.92
CA PRO A 205 -10.91 2.66 3.03
C PRO A 205 -12.03 3.37 3.77
N GLY A 206 -12.61 4.41 3.16
CA GLY A 206 -13.73 5.15 3.74
C GLY A 206 -14.90 4.24 4.12
N ASN A 207 -15.81 4.73 4.99
CA ASN A 207 -16.98 3.96 5.41
C ASN A 207 -17.85 3.56 4.21
N GLY A 208 -18.38 2.34 4.25
CA GLY A 208 -19.25 1.81 3.21
C GLY A 208 -19.18 0.30 3.08
N VAL A 209 -19.93 -0.23 2.13
CA VAL A 209 -19.93 -1.64 1.74
C VAL A 209 -19.17 -1.76 0.43
N TYR A 210 -18.25 -2.72 0.38
CA TYR A 210 -17.37 -2.95 -0.75
C TYR A 210 -17.52 -4.37 -1.28
N PHE A 211 -17.47 -4.53 -2.58
CA PHE A 211 -17.18 -5.81 -3.22
C PHE A 211 -15.68 -6.08 -3.08
N VAL A 212 -15.35 -7.27 -2.61
CA VAL A 212 -13.98 -7.64 -2.26
C VAL A 212 -13.61 -9.03 -2.76
N ARG A 213 -12.32 -9.23 -2.99
CA ARG A 213 -11.70 -10.54 -3.08
C ARG A 213 -11.05 -10.84 -1.73
N VAL A 214 -11.18 -12.08 -1.27
CA VAL A 214 -10.70 -12.53 0.04
C VAL A 214 -9.76 -13.68 -0.16
N LYS A 215 -8.58 -13.62 0.45
CA LYS A 215 -7.65 -14.73 0.50
C LYS A 215 -7.47 -15.19 1.94
N THR A 216 -7.70 -16.48 2.19
CA THR A 216 -7.48 -17.16 3.47
C THR A 216 -7.31 -18.65 3.21
N LEU A 217 -6.68 -19.40 4.10
CA LEU A 217 -6.43 -20.85 3.95
C LEU A 217 -5.78 -21.23 2.59
N GLY A 218 -4.97 -20.33 2.00
CA GLY A 218 -4.31 -20.55 0.71
C GLY A 218 -5.25 -20.53 -0.51
N ARG A 219 -6.53 -20.17 -0.36
CA ARG A 219 -7.55 -20.11 -1.43
C ARG A 219 -8.16 -18.72 -1.52
N GLU A 220 -8.82 -18.44 -2.64
CA GLU A 220 -9.48 -17.16 -2.90
C GLU A 220 -11.00 -17.30 -3.03
N TRP A 221 -11.71 -16.30 -2.50
CA TRP A 221 -13.16 -16.15 -2.59
C TRP A 221 -13.52 -14.71 -2.95
N PHE A 222 -14.76 -14.51 -3.33
CA PHE A 222 -15.35 -13.18 -3.36
C PHE A 222 -16.22 -12.97 -2.11
N GLY A 223 -16.44 -11.70 -1.78
CA GLY A 223 -17.25 -11.33 -0.62
C GLY A 223 -17.73 -9.89 -0.69
N MET A 224 -18.43 -9.50 0.35
CA MET A 224 -18.77 -8.11 0.63
C MET A 224 -18.21 -7.71 1.99
N CYS A 225 -17.54 -6.57 2.05
CA CYS A 225 -16.89 -6.06 3.25
C CYS A 225 -17.56 -4.75 3.69
N ASN A 226 -18.01 -4.69 4.92
CA ASN A 226 -18.44 -3.45 5.56
C ASN A 226 -17.26 -2.81 6.29
N VAL A 227 -16.94 -1.59 5.92
CA VAL A 227 -16.02 -0.71 6.65
C VAL A 227 -16.86 0.34 7.37
N GLY A 228 -16.78 0.35 8.69
CA GLY A 228 -17.56 1.25 9.53
C GLY A 228 -16.77 1.77 10.73
N CYS A 229 -17.45 2.53 11.58
CA CYS A 229 -16.92 3.01 12.86
C CYS A 229 -17.78 2.50 13.99
N ARG A 230 -17.16 1.97 15.05
CA ARG A 230 -17.86 1.68 16.31
C ARG A 230 -17.59 2.80 17.30
N PRO A 231 -18.64 3.36 17.95
CA PRO A 231 -18.43 4.18 19.12
C PRO A 231 -17.77 3.31 20.20
N THR A 232 -16.55 3.62 20.57
CA THR A 232 -15.88 3.03 21.74
C THR A 232 -16.06 3.96 22.92
N VAL A 233 -16.27 3.39 24.12
CA VAL A 233 -16.24 4.14 25.38
C VAL A 233 -14.76 4.48 25.62
N GLY A 234 -14.34 5.71 25.22
CA GLY A 234 -12.95 6.17 25.24
C GLY A 234 -12.63 7.01 24.00
N GLU A 235 -11.50 7.68 23.97
CA GLU A 235 -11.09 8.52 22.84
C GLU A 235 -10.81 7.69 21.57
N GLY A 236 -11.70 7.80 20.57
CA GLY A 236 -11.50 7.31 19.21
C GLY A 236 -12.60 6.38 18.71
N ASN A 237 -13.10 6.67 17.49
CA ASN A 237 -13.96 5.74 16.73
C ASN A 237 -13.09 4.63 16.14
N ALA A 238 -13.08 3.45 16.76
CA ALA A 238 -12.39 2.30 16.20
C ALA A 238 -13.03 1.90 14.87
N ARG A 239 -12.21 1.84 13.80
CA ARG A 239 -12.63 1.34 12.48
C ARG A 239 -12.90 -0.15 12.57
N THR A 240 -13.99 -0.60 11.96
CA THR A 240 -14.33 -2.03 11.87
C THR A 240 -14.28 -2.48 10.41
N ILE A 241 -13.79 -3.70 10.21
CA ILE A 241 -13.66 -4.34 8.90
C ILE A 241 -14.34 -5.69 9.05
N GLU A 242 -15.57 -5.81 8.53
CA GLU A 242 -16.40 -7.00 8.67
C GLU A 242 -16.72 -7.57 7.29
N THR A 243 -16.22 -8.75 6.98
CA THR A 243 -16.32 -9.35 5.65
C THR A 243 -17.21 -10.59 5.65
N ASN A 244 -18.30 -10.57 4.88
CA ASN A 244 -19.07 -11.76 4.53
C ASN A 244 -18.46 -12.41 3.28
N ILE A 245 -17.93 -13.62 3.42
CA ILE A 245 -17.27 -14.39 2.35
C ILE A 245 -18.34 -15.29 1.71
N PHE A 246 -18.49 -15.20 0.39
CA PHE A 246 -19.53 -15.93 -0.33
C PHE A 246 -19.19 -17.43 -0.46
N GLY A 247 -20.16 -18.28 -0.07
CA GLY A 247 -20.00 -19.73 -0.15
C GLY A 247 -18.92 -20.30 0.78
N PHE A 248 -18.64 -19.60 1.88
CA PHE A 248 -17.61 -19.99 2.85
C PHE A 248 -18.25 -20.41 4.17
N GLU A 249 -17.89 -21.59 4.67
CA GLU A 249 -18.49 -22.19 5.88
C GLU A 249 -17.45 -22.58 6.94
N GLU A 250 -16.15 -22.42 6.63
CA GLU A 250 -15.06 -22.83 7.50
C GLU A 250 -14.87 -21.85 8.68
N ASP A 251 -14.32 -22.33 9.79
CA ASP A 251 -13.91 -21.50 10.92
C ASP A 251 -12.48 -21.00 10.69
N ILE A 252 -12.32 -19.67 10.70
CA ILE A 252 -11.04 -18.99 10.45
C ILE A 252 -10.63 -18.04 11.57
N TYR A 253 -11.20 -18.18 12.77
CA TYR A 253 -10.74 -17.37 13.92
C TYR A 253 -9.27 -17.61 14.21
N GLY A 254 -8.51 -16.52 14.41
CA GLY A 254 -7.07 -16.56 14.65
C GLY A 254 -6.22 -16.81 13.39
N LEU A 255 -6.85 -16.98 12.22
CA LEU A 255 -6.12 -17.17 10.95
C LEU A 255 -5.99 -15.88 10.17
N ASP A 256 -5.02 -15.87 9.26
CA ASP A 256 -4.76 -14.77 8.35
C ASP A 256 -5.88 -14.58 7.35
N ILE A 257 -6.20 -13.32 7.10
CA ILE A 257 -7.13 -12.91 6.06
C ILE A 257 -6.57 -11.71 5.30
N GLU A 258 -6.55 -11.78 3.98
CA GLU A 258 -6.30 -10.65 3.10
C GLU A 258 -7.61 -10.27 2.41
N VAL A 259 -7.98 -8.98 2.52
CA VAL A 259 -9.17 -8.42 1.90
C VAL A 259 -8.75 -7.38 0.87
N THR A 260 -8.97 -7.68 -0.41
CA THR A 260 -8.67 -6.82 -1.55
C THR A 260 -9.94 -6.08 -1.97
N PHE A 261 -9.90 -4.76 -1.97
CA PHE A 261 -11.05 -3.89 -2.25
C PHE A 261 -11.15 -3.62 -3.76
N LEU A 262 -12.21 -4.09 -4.38
CA LEU A 262 -12.41 -3.99 -5.84
C LEU A 262 -13.33 -2.84 -6.22
N LYS A 263 -14.47 -2.68 -5.51
CA LYS A 263 -15.46 -1.65 -5.83
C LYS A 263 -16.30 -1.30 -4.60
N LYS A 264 -16.58 -0.03 -4.41
CA LYS A 264 -17.58 0.43 -3.43
C LYS A 264 -18.99 0.17 -3.96
N ILE A 265 -19.82 -0.48 -3.18
CA ILE A 265 -21.22 -0.81 -3.52
C ILE A 265 -22.15 0.29 -3.07
N ARG A 266 -21.98 0.78 -1.85
CA ARG A 266 -22.76 1.88 -1.26
C ARG A 266 -22.08 2.47 -0.02
N ASP A 267 -22.60 3.59 0.42
CA ASP A 267 -22.25 4.16 1.73
C ASP A 267 -22.86 3.36 2.90
N GLU A 268 -22.32 3.59 4.10
CA GLU A 268 -22.87 2.99 5.32
C GLU A 268 -24.25 3.60 5.62
N VAL A 269 -25.21 2.73 5.97
CA VAL A 269 -26.58 3.13 6.33
C VAL A 269 -26.98 2.48 7.64
N LYS A 270 -27.69 3.22 8.48
CA LYS A 270 -28.32 2.67 9.70
C LYS A 270 -29.68 2.09 9.36
N PHE A 271 -30.00 0.94 9.93
CA PHE A 271 -31.27 0.24 9.73
C PHE A 271 -32.11 0.30 11.01
N ALA A 272 -33.42 0.44 10.87
CA ALA A 272 -34.34 0.50 11.99
C ALA A 272 -34.68 -0.91 12.53
N SER A 273 -34.51 -1.96 11.69
CA SER A 273 -34.79 -3.34 12.09
C SER A 273 -33.79 -4.34 11.49
N LEU A 274 -33.75 -5.57 12.04
CA LEU A 274 -32.95 -6.68 11.52
C LEU A 274 -33.44 -7.14 10.14
N GLU A 275 -34.74 -7.04 9.89
CA GLU A 275 -35.37 -7.37 8.62
C GLU A 275 -34.88 -6.42 7.50
N GLU A 276 -34.88 -5.12 7.77
CA GLU A 276 -34.35 -4.13 6.83
C GLU A 276 -32.85 -4.36 6.53
N LEU A 277 -32.05 -4.64 7.56
CA LEU A 277 -30.65 -5.01 7.40
C LEU A 277 -30.50 -6.25 6.52
N LYS A 278 -31.26 -7.31 6.77
CA LYS A 278 -31.22 -8.56 5.99
C LYS A 278 -31.61 -8.33 4.54
N MET A 279 -32.67 -7.55 4.27
CA MET A 279 -33.08 -7.19 2.91
C MET A 279 -31.96 -6.44 2.18
N GLN A 280 -31.32 -5.46 2.83
CA GLN A 280 -30.25 -4.70 2.23
C GLN A 280 -29.01 -5.57 1.96
N LEU A 281 -28.59 -6.42 2.91
CA LEU A 281 -27.47 -7.35 2.71
C LEU A 281 -27.74 -8.33 1.56
N THR A 282 -28.98 -8.73 1.34
CA THR A 282 -29.38 -9.56 0.19
C THR A 282 -29.20 -8.79 -1.12
N LYS A 283 -29.60 -7.51 -1.19
CA LYS A 283 -29.39 -6.64 -2.36
C LYS A 283 -27.90 -6.45 -2.62
N ASP A 284 -27.12 -6.17 -1.58
CA ASP A 284 -25.67 -5.96 -1.68
C ASP A 284 -24.99 -7.21 -2.25
N ARG A 285 -25.31 -8.40 -1.72
CA ARG A 285 -24.80 -9.68 -2.21
C ARG A 285 -25.17 -9.92 -3.69
N ASN A 286 -26.42 -9.69 -4.08
CA ASN A 286 -26.85 -9.84 -5.46
C ASN A 286 -26.08 -8.88 -6.37
N SER A 287 -25.92 -7.62 -5.98
CA SER A 287 -25.11 -6.63 -6.72
C SER A 287 -23.65 -7.08 -6.87
N CYS A 288 -23.04 -7.65 -5.84
CA CYS A 288 -21.69 -8.21 -5.93
C CYS A 288 -21.64 -9.40 -6.91
N GLN A 289 -22.63 -10.31 -6.85
CA GLN A 289 -22.67 -11.50 -7.70
C GLN A 289 -22.77 -11.17 -9.19
N THR A 290 -23.44 -10.07 -9.57
CA THR A 290 -23.53 -9.65 -10.98
C THR A 290 -22.18 -9.18 -11.55
N VAL A 291 -21.25 -8.72 -10.73
CA VAL A 291 -19.95 -8.23 -11.19
C VAL A 291 -18.83 -9.29 -11.12
N ILE A 292 -19.03 -10.40 -10.41
CA ILE A 292 -18.05 -11.50 -10.28
C ILE A 292 -17.52 -11.98 -11.66
N PRO A 293 -18.36 -12.20 -12.70
CA PRO A 293 -17.87 -12.65 -14.00
C PRO A 293 -16.82 -11.75 -14.62
N SER A 294 -16.91 -10.42 -14.40
CA SER A 294 -15.96 -9.44 -14.93
C SER A 294 -14.56 -9.57 -14.27
N TYR A 295 -14.48 -10.19 -13.08
CA TYR A 295 -13.23 -10.35 -12.34
C TYR A 295 -12.65 -11.76 -12.42
N LYS A 296 -13.40 -12.76 -12.91
CA LYS A 296 -12.93 -14.15 -13.07
C LYS A 296 -12.06 -14.40 -14.30
N GLY A 297 -11.99 -13.44 -15.22
CA GLY A 297 -11.27 -13.56 -16.48
C GLY A 297 -10.17 -12.53 -16.70
N ASP A 298 -9.85 -11.70 -15.71
CA ASP A 298 -8.86 -10.64 -15.85
C ASP A 298 -7.44 -11.17 -15.61
N PRO A 299 -6.59 -11.31 -16.67
CA PRO A 299 -5.21 -11.75 -16.52
C PRO A 299 -4.31 -10.72 -15.81
N THR A 300 -4.78 -9.50 -15.55
CA THR A 300 -4.06 -8.47 -14.77
C THR A 300 -4.16 -8.72 -13.27
N VAL A 301 -5.00 -9.63 -12.83
CA VAL A 301 -4.99 -10.17 -11.47
C VAL A 301 -3.77 -11.08 -11.35
N ILE A 302 -2.64 -10.50 -10.96
CA ILE A 302 -1.43 -11.26 -10.64
C ILE A 302 -1.78 -12.23 -9.50
N PRO A 303 -1.69 -13.54 -9.68
CA PRO A 303 -1.85 -14.47 -8.58
C PRO A 303 -0.76 -14.13 -7.57
N SER A 304 -1.15 -13.71 -6.37
CA SER A 304 -0.19 -13.58 -5.28
C SER A 304 0.28 -14.99 -4.92
N VAL A 305 1.36 -15.44 -5.54
CA VAL A 305 2.08 -16.64 -5.14
C VAL A 305 2.69 -16.33 -3.77
N VAL A 306 2.06 -16.79 -2.72
CA VAL A 306 2.72 -16.97 -1.42
C VAL A 306 3.14 -18.42 -1.37
N GLU A 307 4.36 -18.71 -1.87
CA GLU A 307 5.10 -19.87 -1.39
C GLU A 307 5.38 -19.66 0.09
N GLY A 308 5.06 -20.69 0.87
CA GLY A 308 5.16 -20.67 2.32
C GLY A 308 6.54 -20.26 2.80
N SER A 309 6.61 -19.12 3.47
CA SER A 309 7.71 -18.82 4.38
C SER A 309 7.50 -19.65 5.64
N LYS A 310 8.25 -20.74 5.75
CA LYS A 310 8.57 -21.34 7.06
C LYS A 310 9.46 -20.34 7.81
N TYR A 311 9.03 -20.01 9.02
CA TYR A 311 9.60 -19.19 10.09
C TYR A 311 9.22 -17.73 10.10
#